data_9d7b0c142daccdc11f6ebb9157c0750c
#
_entry.id   9d7b0c142daccdc11f6ebb9157c0750c
#
_cell.length_a   1.000
_cell.length_b   1.000
_cell.length_c   1.000
_cell.angle_alpha   90.00
_cell.angle_beta   90.00
_cell.angle_gamma   90.00
#
_symmetry.space_group_name_H-M   'P 1'
#
loop_
_entity.id
_entity.type
_entity.pdbx_description
1 polymer ?
#
loop_
_entity_poly.entity_id
_entity_poly.type
_entity_poly.pdbx_seq_one_letter_code
_entity_poly.pdbx_strand_id
1 'polypeptide(L)'
;ILDKLRRDPGSIDMKSFSPGSYDLRALRKTAREAKEALSSAPQFTAIVTSLASRGIQRVTLHREEYEARIEPVVRRAVDLAEKALREAKIWQSPDLTVLMVGGSSYIPLVQRLLRERFPWLDPKTQVVQRLPDQAVALGCALFAERPLADRKVRFAYAIKAYRGNSDEQFLYVCIPMNCTLPCSVSGRFSTRLQEQDNVALKIFEVDHGAPHERIPVKEGRFTQLIARHSFGKPVPKGTSVLVTTELSKDGLLTLTVDDGGISTQGITRHTFDIVRSLDD
;
A
#
# COMPACT_ATOMS: atom_id res chain seq x y z
N ILE A 1 -7.82 -5.30 -25.81
CA ILE A 1 -8.45 -6.53 -26.31
C ILE A 1 -9.96 -6.33 -26.40
N LEU A 2 -10.64 -6.06 -25.31
CA LEU A 2 -12.09 -5.92 -25.26
C LEU A 2 -12.64 -4.87 -26.22
N ASP A 3 -12.02 -3.70 -26.35
CA ASP A 3 -12.48 -2.67 -27.28
C ASP A 3 -12.30 -3.08 -28.75
N LYS A 4 -11.29 -3.89 -29.08
CA LYS A 4 -11.15 -4.46 -30.42
C LYS A 4 -12.21 -5.52 -30.69
N LEU A 5 -12.52 -6.36 -29.71
CA LEU A 5 -13.59 -7.35 -29.82
C LEU A 5 -14.99 -6.72 -29.93
N ARG A 6 -15.17 -5.50 -29.40
CA ARG A 6 -16.43 -4.73 -29.51
C ARG A 6 -16.67 -4.11 -30.87
N ARG A 7 -15.60 -3.86 -31.65
CA ARG A 7 -15.70 -3.24 -32.98
C ARG A 7 -16.12 -4.24 -34.07
N ASP A 8 -16.03 -5.55 -33.78
CA ASP A 8 -16.52 -6.57 -34.69
C ASP A 8 -18.06 -6.71 -34.63
N PRO A 9 -18.73 -6.97 -35.78
CA PRO A 9 -20.18 -7.17 -35.81
C PRO A 9 -20.54 -8.39 -34.97
N GLY A 10 -21.14 -8.11 -33.81
CA GLY A 10 -21.47 -9.11 -32.82
C GLY A 10 -20.88 -8.78 -31.42
N SER A 11 -20.89 -7.50 -31.07
CA SER A 11 -20.28 -6.97 -29.83
C SER A 11 -20.53 -7.81 -28.58
N ILE A 12 -19.44 -8.02 -27.81
CA ILE A 12 -19.48 -8.73 -26.54
C ILE A 12 -20.01 -7.75 -25.47
N ASP A 13 -21.14 -8.08 -24.87
CA ASP A 13 -21.65 -7.33 -23.73
C ASP A 13 -20.82 -7.65 -22.47
N MET A 14 -20.11 -6.66 -21.98
CA MET A 14 -19.29 -6.77 -20.75
C MET A 14 -20.12 -7.05 -19.50
N LYS A 15 -21.41 -6.71 -19.48
CA LYS A 15 -22.31 -6.98 -18.36
C LYS A 15 -22.61 -8.46 -18.20
N SER A 16 -22.37 -9.28 -19.24
CA SER A 16 -22.53 -10.72 -19.18
C SER A 16 -21.40 -11.48 -18.46
N PHE A 17 -20.30 -10.79 -18.11
CA PHE A 17 -19.17 -11.43 -17.41
C PHE A 17 -19.32 -11.27 -15.89
N SER A 18 -19.61 -12.36 -15.22
CA SER A 18 -19.54 -12.39 -13.76
C SER A 18 -18.09 -12.26 -13.27
N PRO A 19 -17.82 -11.49 -12.20
CA PRO A 19 -16.51 -11.49 -11.55
C PRO A 19 -16.10 -12.93 -11.21
N GLY A 20 -14.89 -13.34 -11.68
CA GLY A 20 -14.40 -14.71 -11.44
C GLY A 20 -14.80 -15.76 -12.48
N SER A 21 -15.58 -15.40 -13.51
CA SER A 21 -15.89 -16.33 -14.62
C SER A 21 -14.63 -16.83 -15.32
N TYR A 22 -14.71 -18.03 -15.91
CA TYR A 22 -13.63 -18.63 -16.70
C TYR A 22 -13.16 -17.69 -17.81
N ASP A 23 -14.09 -17.08 -18.54
CA ASP A 23 -13.80 -16.18 -19.66
C ASP A 23 -13.03 -14.93 -19.22
N LEU A 24 -13.37 -14.34 -18.06
CA LEU A 24 -12.66 -13.19 -17.53
C LEU A 24 -11.23 -13.55 -17.10
N ARG A 25 -11.04 -14.74 -16.53
CA ARG A 25 -9.69 -15.24 -16.19
C ARG A 25 -8.85 -15.50 -17.44
N ALA A 26 -9.43 -16.11 -18.46
CA ALA A 26 -8.79 -16.34 -19.76
C ALA A 26 -8.37 -15.00 -20.41
N LEU A 27 -9.27 -14.02 -20.45
CA LEU A 27 -8.98 -12.68 -20.95
C LEU A 27 -7.86 -11.97 -20.21
N ARG A 28 -7.85 -12.06 -18.86
CA ARG A 28 -6.77 -11.48 -18.03
C ARG A 28 -5.43 -12.15 -18.32
N LYS A 29 -5.41 -13.47 -18.49
CA LYS A 29 -4.20 -14.21 -18.86
C LYS A 29 -3.69 -13.74 -20.23
N THR A 30 -4.53 -13.72 -21.25
CA THR A 30 -4.19 -13.27 -22.60
C THR A 30 -3.74 -11.80 -22.62
N ALA A 31 -4.36 -10.94 -21.80
CA ALA A 31 -3.95 -9.54 -21.66
C ALA A 31 -2.55 -9.39 -21.03
N ARG A 32 -2.20 -10.27 -20.08
CA ARG A 32 -0.86 -10.31 -19.50
C ARG A 32 0.18 -10.75 -20.53
N GLU A 33 -0.10 -11.84 -21.25
CA GLU A 33 0.76 -12.34 -22.34
C GLU A 33 0.98 -11.26 -23.42
N ALA A 34 -0.08 -10.56 -23.81
CA ALA A 34 0.00 -9.45 -24.75
C ALA A 34 0.88 -8.30 -24.23
N LYS A 35 0.72 -7.92 -22.95
CA LYS A 35 1.55 -6.89 -22.31
C LYS A 35 3.04 -7.27 -22.33
N GLU A 36 3.35 -8.51 -22.01
CA GLU A 36 4.71 -9.02 -21.96
C GLU A 36 5.32 -9.07 -23.39
N ALA A 37 4.60 -9.62 -24.36
CA ALA A 37 5.05 -9.69 -25.75
C ALA A 37 5.24 -8.30 -26.37
N LEU A 38 4.34 -7.34 -26.10
CA LEU A 38 4.44 -5.97 -26.61
C LEU A 38 5.60 -5.17 -25.99
N SER A 39 6.22 -5.65 -24.93
CA SER A 39 7.46 -5.04 -24.41
C SER A 39 8.66 -5.29 -25.33
N SER A 40 8.68 -6.41 -26.09
CA SER A 40 9.76 -6.78 -26.99
C SER A 40 9.36 -6.70 -28.48
N ALA A 41 8.10 -6.97 -28.83
CA ALA A 41 7.61 -6.98 -30.21
C ALA A 41 6.70 -5.78 -30.51
N PRO A 42 6.66 -5.27 -31.75
CA PRO A 42 5.80 -4.14 -32.14
C PRO A 42 4.32 -4.53 -32.21
N GLN A 43 4.01 -5.80 -32.35
CA GLN A 43 2.64 -6.32 -32.38
C GLN A 43 2.55 -7.70 -31.75
N PHE A 44 1.35 -8.07 -31.31
CA PHE A 44 1.02 -9.38 -30.77
C PHE A 44 -0.39 -9.80 -31.19
N THR A 45 -0.54 -11.03 -31.72
CA THR A 45 -1.84 -11.58 -32.03
C THR A 45 -2.33 -12.46 -30.91
N ALA A 46 -3.29 -11.95 -30.15
CA ALA A 46 -3.96 -12.66 -29.07
C ALA A 46 -4.97 -13.65 -29.64
N ILE A 47 -4.95 -14.87 -29.14
CA ILE A 47 -5.98 -15.88 -29.40
C ILE A 47 -6.87 -15.95 -28.17
N VAL A 48 -8.12 -15.55 -28.31
CA VAL A 48 -9.11 -15.59 -27.24
C VAL A 48 -10.08 -16.71 -27.52
N THR A 49 -10.06 -17.73 -26.69
CA THR A 49 -10.97 -18.88 -26.80
C THR A 49 -12.14 -18.68 -25.82
N SER A 50 -13.32 -19.14 -26.22
CA SER A 50 -14.45 -19.30 -25.30
C SER A 50 -15.09 -18.01 -24.74
N LEU A 51 -15.14 -16.92 -25.52
CA LEU A 51 -15.99 -15.79 -25.15
C LEU A 51 -17.45 -16.10 -25.50
N ALA A 52 -18.25 -16.47 -24.51
CA ALA A 52 -19.70 -16.69 -24.63
C ALA A 52 -20.09 -17.52 -25.87
N SER A 53 -19.52 -18.71 -26.06
CA SER A 53 -19.81 -19.66 -27.15
C SER A 53 -19.45 -19.20 -28.59
N ARG A 54 -18.68 -18.13 -28.76
CA ARG A 54 -18.32 -17.58 -30.09
C ARG A 54 -17.09 -18.21 -30.73
N GLY A 55 -16.53 -19.27 -30.17
CA GLY A 55 -15.35 -19.94 -30.72
C GLY A 55 -14.05 -19.15 -30.51
N ILE A 56 -13.11 -19.37 -31.44
CA ILE A 56 -11.77 -18.78 -31.37
C ILE A 56 -11.79 -17.39 -32.02
N GLN A 57 -11.43 -16.37 -31.26
CA GLN A 57 -11.26 -15.01 -31.75
C GLN A 57 -9.77 -14.66 -31.83
N ARG A 58 -9.34 -14.04 -32.93
CA ARG A 58 -7.98 -13.54 -33.12
C ARG A 58 -7.99 -12.02 -33.08
N VAL A 59 -7.18 -11.43 -32.21
CA VAL A 59 -7.09 -9.97 -32.04
C VAL A 59 -5.64 -9.56 -32.13
N THR A 60 -5.29 -8.78 -33.14
CA THR A 60 -3.96 -8.18 -33.28
C THR A 60 -3.91 -6.88 -32.50
N LEU A 61 -2.93 -6.77 -31.61
CA LEU A 61 -2.64 -5.61 -30.76
C LEU A 61 -1.31 -5.01 -31.21
N HIS A 62 -1.28 -3.69 -31.35
CA HIS A 62 -0.05 -2.94 -31.66
C HIS A 62 0.48 -2.27 -30.41
N ARG A 63 1.83 -2.23 -30.28
CA ARG A 63 2.50 -1.57 -29.14
C ARG A 63 2.06 -0.13 -28.98
N GLU A 64 1.96 0.62 -30.07
CA GLU A 64 1.57 2.03 -30.04
C GLU A 64 0.17 2.24 -29.43
N GLU A 65 -0.80 1.40 -29.78
CA GLU A 65 -2.14 1.45 -29.19
C GLU A 65 -2.14 1.10 -27.69
N TYR A 66 -1.30 0.16 -27.31
CA TYR A 66 -1.12 -0.22 -25.91
C TYR A 66 -0.45 0.92 -25.12
N GLU A 67 0.67 1.45 -25.64
CA GLU A 67 1.40 2.55 -25.01
C GLU A 67 0.52 3.79 -24.84
N ALA A 68 -0.24 4.18 -25.85
CA ALA A 68 -1.16 5.33 -25.77
C ALA A 68 -2.20 5.18 -24.66
N ARG A 69 -2.64 3.94 -24.36
CA ARG A 69 -3.60 3.69 -23.28
C ARG A 69 -2.99 3.76 -21.89
N ILE A 70 -1.75 3.34 -21.71
CA ILE A 70 -1.08 3.31 -20.42
C ILE A 70 -0.30 4.60 -20.15
N GLU A 71 -0.08 5.43 -21.15
CA GLU A 71 0.73 6.65 -21.02
C GLU A 71 0.30 7.55 -19.85
N PRO A 72 -0.99 7.84 -19.61
CA PRO A 72 -1.38 8.67 -18.47
C PRO A 72 -0.95 8.08 -17.12
N VAL A 73 -1.00 6.74 -16.99
CA VAL A 73 -0.58 6.05 -15.76
C VAL A 73 0.93 6.11 -15.59
N VAL A 74 1.68 5.88 -16.68
CA VAL A 74 3.16 5.94 -16.64
C VAL A 74 3.65 7.38 -16.38
N ARG A 75 3.04 8.40 -16.99
CA ARG A 75 3.35 9.82 -16.70
C ARG A 75 3.15 10.13 -15.23
N ARG A 76 2.02 9.71 -14.66
CA ARG A 76 1.78 9.89 -13.23
C ARG A 76 2.85 9.23 -12.36
N ALA A 77 3.31 8.04 -12.72
CA ALA A 77 4.40 7.36 -12.00
C ALA A 77 5.71 8.14 -12.06
N VAL A 78 6.03 8.69 -13.23
CA VAL A 78 7.23 9.52 -13.44
C VAL A 78 7.13 10.85 -12.68
N ASP A 79 5.93 11.47 -12.62
CA ASP A 79 5.68 12.67 -11.82
C ASP A 79 5.88 12.40 -10.32
N LEU A 80 5.42 11.24 -9.84
CA LEU A 80 5.65 10.82 -8.45
C LEU A 80 7.14 10.60 -8.15
N ALA A 81 7.89 10.03 -9.10
CA ALA A 81 9.33 9.88 -8.96
C ALA A 81 10.04 11.24 -8.86
N GLU A 82 9.67 12.20 -9.71
CA GLU A 82 10.19 13.58 -9.62
C GLU A 82 9.88 14.20 -8.26
N LYS A 83 8.64 14.12 -7.82
CA LYS A 83 8.22 14.63 -6.52
C LYS A 83 9.08 14.04 -5.39
N ALA A 84 9.27 12.73 -5.38
CA ALA A 84 10.08 12.04 -4.37
C ALA A 84 11.53 12.51 -4.35
N LEU A 85 12.16 12.71 -5.53
CA LEU A 85 13.53 13.22 -5.65
C LEU A 85 13.67 14.65 -5.12
N ARG A 86 12.67 15.51 -5.38
CA ARG A 86 12.64 16.89 -4.89
C ARG A 86 12.45 16.95 -3.37
N GLU A 87 11.52 16.17 -2.83
CA GLU A 87 11.29 16.08 -1.38
C GLU A 87 12.51 15.55 -0.63
N ALA A 88 13.22 14.58 -1.21
CA ALA A 88 14.46 14.05 -0.67
C ALA A 88 15.67 15.01 -0.86
N LYS A 89 15.51 16.12 -1.59
CA LYS A 89 16.57 17.10 -1.92
C LYS A 89 17.78 16.48 -2.66
N ILE A 90 17.51 15.43 -3.44
CA ILE A 90 18.53 14.74 -4.27
C ILE A 90 18.28 14.93 -5.76
N TRP A 91 17.49 15.92 -6.14
CA TRP A 91 17.25 16.29 -7.52
C TRP A 91 18.56 16.67 -8.21
N GLN A 92 18.86 16.01 -9.33
CA GLN A 92 20.10 16.16 -10.10
C GLN A 92 21.38 15.81 -9.32
N SER A 93 21.29 14.99 -8.27
CA SER A 93 22.48 14.52 -7.59
C SER A 93 23.33 13.62 -8.52
N PRO A 94 24.67 13.83 -8.59
CA PRO A 94 25.56 12.97 -9.38
C PRO A 94 25.61 11.53 -8.83
N ASP A 95 25.34 11.34 -7.54
CA ASP A 95 25.36 10.04 -6.87
C ASP A 95 24.01 9.30 -6.99
N LEU A 96 23.01 9.90 -7.66
CA LEU A 96 21.72 9.28 -7.83
C LEU A 96 21.80 8.07 -8.76
N THR A 97 21.31 6.94 -8.30
CA THR A 97 21.08 5.74 -9.12
C THR A 97 19.60 5.39 -9.15
N VAL A 98 19.02 5.26 -10.33
CA VAL A 98 17.66 4.81 -10.55
C VAL A 98 17.66 3.30 -10.81
N LEU A 99 17.08 2.55 -9.90
CA LEU A 99 16.91 1.10 -10.04
C LEU A 99 15.55 0.79 -10.64
N MET A 100 15.53 0.26 -11.86
CA MET A 100 14.32 -0.16 -12.56
C MET A 100 13.92 -1.55 -12.10
N VAL A 101 12.80 -1.67 -11.35
CA VAL A 101 12.31 -2.94 -10.81
C VAL A 101 10.91 -3.28 -11.30
N GLY A 102 10.60 -4.58 -11.30
CA GLY A 102 9.31 -5.11 -11.75
C GLY A 102 9.20 -5.24 -13.27
N GLY A 103 8.42 -6.21 -13.74
CA GLY A 103 8.29 -6.53 -15.16
C GLY A 103 7.77 -5.38 -16.03
N SER A 104 7.07 -4.38 -15.45
CA SER A 104 6.63 -3.19 -16.19
C SER A 104 7.78 -2.28 -16.62
N SER A 105 8.95 -2.40 -16.00
CA SER A 105 10.16 -1.66 -16.39
C SER A 105 10.69 -2.05 -17.78
N TYR A 106 10.28 -3.20 -18.30
CA TYR A 106 10.60 -3.60 -19.67
C TYR A 106 9.80 -2.85 -20.74
N ILE A 107 8.71 -2.16 -20.38
CA ILE A 107 7.86 -1.44 -21.33
C ILE A 107 8.64 -0.25 -21.92
N PRO A 108 8.81 -0.15 -23.26
CA PRO A 108 9.61 0.91 -23.85
C PRO A 108 9.13 2.33 -23.52
N LEU A 109 7.81 2.53 -23.36
CA LEU A 109 7.23 3.79 -22.93
C LEU A 109 7.77 4.26 -21.59
N VAL A 110 7.94 3.35 -20.61
CA VAL A 110 8.46 3.69 -19.27
C VAL A 110 9.88 4.28 -19.38
N GLN A 111 10.73 3.61 -20.17
CA GLN A 111 12.10 4.08 -20.38
C GLN A 111 12.14 5.40 -21.13
N ARG A 112 11.27 5.59 -22.15
CA ARG A 112 11.18 6.83 -22.92
C ARG A 112 10.77 8.00 -22.02
N LEU A 113 9.68 7.86 -21.28
CA LEU A 113 9.19 8.93 -20.42
C LEU A 113 10.14 9.24 -19.25
N LEU A 114 10.87 8.23 -18.76
CA LEU A 114 11.93 8.46 -17.76
C LEU A 114 13.03 9.33 -18.34
N ARG A 115 13.52 9.04 -19.55
CA ARG A 115 14.56 9.84 -20.22
C ARG A 115 14.08 11.26 -20.57
N GLU A 116 12.83 11.40 -20.99
CA GLU A 116 12.22 12.70 -21.28
C GLU A 116 12.17 13.60 -20.03
N ARG A 117 11.79 13.00 -18.87
CA ARG A 117 11.64 13.74 -17.62
C ARG A 117 12.97 14.02 -16.92
N PHE A 118 13.92 13.10 -17.02
CA PHE A 118 15.23 13.16 -16.36
C PHE A 118 16.39 13.12 -17.39
N PRO A 119 16.47 14.11 -18.28
CA PRO A 119 17.48 14.11 -19.36
C PRO A 119 18.92 14.22 -18.85
N TRP A 120 19.09 14.60 -17.59
CA TRP A 120 20.37 14.72 -16.91
C TRP A 120 20.89 13.38 -16.35
N LEU A 121 20.05 12.33 -16.29
CA LEU A 121 20.50 10.99 -15.88
C LEU A 121 21.30 10.33 -17.01
N ASP A 122 22.51 9.90 -16.69
CA ASP A 122 23.27 9.04 -17.60
C ASP A 122 22.65 7.62 -17.63
N PRO A 123 22.10 7.20 -18.77
CA PRO A 123 21.45 5.90 -18.87
C PRO A 123 22.39 4.71 -18.71
N LYS A 124 23.71 4.91 -18.79
CA LYS A 124 24.71 3.85 -18.66
C LYS A 124 25.18 3.62 -17.22
N THR A 125 25.26 4.69 -16.45
CA THR A 125 25.85 4.66 -15.10
C THR A 125 24.81 4.89 -14.01
N GLN A 126 23.78 5.68 -14.28
CA GLN A 126 22.78 6.08 -13.29
C GLN A 126 21.44 5.36 -13.43
N VAL A 127 21.21 4.58 -14.48
CA VAL A 127 19.98 3.78 -14.65
C VAL A 127 20.33 2.29 -14.69
N VAL A 128 19.94 1.57 -13.65
CA VAL A 128 20.20 0.14 -13.54
C VAL A 128 18.90 -0.62 -13.84
N GLN A 129 18.95 -1.42 -14.92
CA GLN A 129 17.86 -2.29 -15.36
C GLN A 129 18.34 -3.73 -15.49
N ARG A 130 18.81 -4.31 -14.41
CA ARG A 130 19.30 -5.69 -14.40
C ARG A 130 18.28 -6.59 -13.72
N LEU A 131 17.70 -7.54 -14.50
CA LEU A 131 16.71 -8.52 -14.01
C LEU A 131 15.57 -7.87 -13.20
N PRO A 132 14.85 -6.88 -13.75
CA PRO A 132 13.84 -6.12 -13.00
C PRO A 132 12.69 -6.97 -12.48
N ASP A 133 12.34 -8.05 -13.16
CA ASP A 133 11.33 -9.04 -12.76
C ASP A 133 11.79 -9.95 -11.61
N GLN A 134 13.10 -10.10 -11.41
CA GLN A 134 13.71 -10.91 -10.34
C GLN A 134 14.22 -10.07 -9.17
N ALA A 135 14.25 -8.75 -9.30
CA ALA A 135 14.86 -7.85 -8.31
C ALA A 135 14.28 -8.03 -6.91
N VAL A 136 12.97 -8.28 -6.78
CA VAL A 136 12.32 -8.52 -5.48
C VAL A 136 12.81 -9.83 -4.87
N ALA A 137 12.86 -10.94 -5.64
CA ALA A 137 13.32 -12.23 -5.14
C ALA A 137 14.79 -12.18 -4.72
N LEU A 138 15.64 -11.52 -5.52
CA LEU A 138 17.05 -11.31 -5.19
C LEU A 138 17.20 -10.44 -3.94
N GLY A 139 16.41 -9.38 -3.82
CA GLY A 139 16.37 -8.52 -2.64
C GLY A 139 15.96 -9.29 -1.38
N CYS A 140 14.96 -10.16 -1.46
CA CYS A 140 14.54 -11.03 -0.35
C CYS A 140 15.65 -11.99 0.06
N ALA A 141 16.35 -12.60 -0.89
CA ALA A 141 17.47 -13.50 -0.60
C ALA A 141 18.62 -12.77 0.11
N LEU A 142 19.00 -11.60 -0.40
CA LEU A 142 20.03 -10.76 0.24
C LEU A 142 19.61 -10.29 1.63
N PHE A 143 18.31 -9.94 1.81
CA PHE A 143 17.80 -9.53 3.11
C PHE A 143 17.79 -10.68 4.13
N ALA A 144 17.50 -11.90 3.69
CA ALA A 144 17.55 -13.07 4.56
C ALA A 144 18.99 -13.36 5.05
N GLU A 145 19.98 -13.14 4.18
CA GLU A 145 21.40 -13.33 4.51
C GLU A 145 21.96 -12.17 5.35
N ARG A 146 21.57 -10.93 5.01
CA ARG A 146 22.02 -9.70 5.69
C ARG A 146 20.83 -8.78 5.97
N PRO A 147 20.12 -8.99 7.08
CA PRO A 147 19.01 -8.10 7.43
C PRO A 147 19.48 -6.65 7.48
N LEU A 148 18.76 -5.77 6.78
CA LEU A 148 19.07 -4.34 6.82
C LEU A 148 18.96 -3.85 8.27
N ALA A 149 20.01 -3.24 8.76
CA ALA A 149 19.99 -2.56 10.05
C ALA A 149 18.99 -1.39 10.00
N ASP A 150 18.28 -1.17 11.11
CA ASP A 150 17.53 0.03 11.43
C ASP A 150 16.45 0.45 10.40
N ARG A 151 15.40 -0.35 10.27
CA ARG A 151 14.15 0.12 9.64
C ARG A 151 13.54 1.23 10.49
N LYS A 152 13.31 2.38 9.87
CA LYS A 152 12.59 3.50 10.49
C LYS A 152 11.13 3.52 10.06
N VAL A 153 10.27 3.86 10.97
CA VAL A 153 8.84 4.01 10.74
C VAL A 153 8.60 5.23 9.85
N ARG A 154 7.92 5.04 8.72
CA ARG A 154 7.65 6.10 7.74
C ARG A 154 6.54 7.04 8.19
N PHE A 155 5.49 6.51 8.82
CA PHE A 155 4.34 7.25 9.32
C PHE A 155 4.23 7.05 10.83
N ALA A 156 3.82 8.08 11.56
CA ALA A 156 3.42 7.90 12.95
C ALA A 156 2.07 7.17 12.99
N TYR A 157 1.86 6.33 14.01
CA TYR A 157 0.56 5.70 14.28
C TYR A 157 -0.03 6.31 15.53
N ALA A 158 -1.29 6.71 15.44
CA ALA A 158 -1.99 7.40 16.50
C ALA A 158 -3.35 6.77 16.78
N ILE A 159 -3.79 6.88 18.02
CA ILE A 159 -5.11 6.43 18.48
C ILE A 159 -6.00 7.66 18.65
N LYS A 160 -7.24 7.57 18.12
CA LYS A 160 -8.24 8.61 18.30
C LYS A 160 -8.73 8.63 19.74
N ALA A 161 -8.62 9.78 20.39
CA ALA A 161 -9.02 10.02 21.77
C ALA A 161 -9.81 11.31 21.94
N TYR A 162 -10.33 11.54 23.13
CA TYR A 162 -11.08 12.73 23.50
C TYR A 162 -10.35 13.50 24.60
N ARG A 163 -10.47 14.83 24.59
CA ARG A 163 -9.86 15.69 25.62
C ARG A 163 -10.74 15.77 26.86
N GLY A 164 -10.38 15.03 27.88
CA GLY A 164 -11.10 15.04 29.17
C GLY A 164 -12.61 14.75 28.99
N ASN A 165 -13.44 15.65 29.47
CA ASN A 165 -14.90 15.54 29.41
C ASN A 165 -15.51 16.24 28.18
N SER A 166 -14.70 16.87 27.32
CA SER A 166 -15.18 17.57 26.13
C SER A 166 -15.41 16.63 24.95
N ASP A 167 -16.14 17.09 23.94
CA ASP A 167 -16.32 16.39 22.66
C ASP A 167 -15.13 16.62 21.72
N GLU A 168 -14.15 17.39 22.14
CA GLU A 168 -12.96 17.66 21.35
C GLU A 168 -12.15 16.39 21.14
N GLN A 169 -11.95 16.03 19.89
CA GLN A 169 -11.25 14.83 19.46
C GLN A 169 -9.84 15.18 18.99
N PHE A 170 -8.89 14.31 19.30
CA PHE A 170 -7.51 14.41 18.85
C PHE A 170 -6.95 13.02 18.55
N LEU A 171 -5.83 12.97 17.85
CA LEU A 171 -5.02 11.78 17.63
C LEU A 171 -3.86 11.79 18.64
N TYR A 172 -3.76 10.74 19.42
CA TYR A 172 -2.66 10.54 20.38
C TYR A 172 -1.61 9.63 19.75
N VAL A 173 -0.42 10.17 19.50
CA VAL A 173 0.66 9.44 18.82
C VAL A 173 1.20 8.34 19.74
N CYS A 174 1.04 7.09 19.27
CA CYS A 174 1.50 5.89 19.99
C CYS A 174 2.82 5.38 19.41
N ILE A 175 3.00 5.41 18.09
CA ILE A 175 4.27 5.07 17.43
C ILE A 175 4.75 6.33 16.69
N PRO A 176 5.88 6.93 17.08
CA PRO A 176 6.37 8.15 16.44
C PRO A 176 6.96 7.87 15.05
N MET A 177 6.90 8.87 14.17
CA MET A 177 7.61 8.83 12.90
C MET A 177 9.13 8.73 13.13
N ASN A 178 9.83 8.05 12.23
CA ASN A 178 11.28 7.82 12.29
C ASN A 178 11.76 6.98 13.49
N CYS A 179 10.86 6.36 14.25
CA CYS A 179 11.21 5.39 15.28
C CYS A 179 11.97 4.21 14.66
N THR A 180 13.06 3.78 15.29
CA THR A 180 13.80 2.59 14.87
C THR A 180 13.05 1.33 15.32
N LEU A 181 12.87 0.36 14.40
CA LEU A 181 12.16 -0.89 14.68
C LEU A 181 13.07 -1.96 15.33
N PRO A 182 12.56 -2.73 16.29
CA PRO A 182 11.20 -2.67 16.84
C PRO A 182 11.05 -1.47 17.79
N CYS A 183 9.85 -0.93 17.88
CA CYS A 183 9.57 0.14 18.85
C CYS A 183 8.26 -0.11 19.59
N SER A 184 8.21 0.39 20.82
CA SER A 184 7.06 0.24 21.72
C SER A 184 6.82 1.52 22.49
N VAL A 185 5.55 1.92 22.60
CA VAL A 185 5.12 3.08 23.37
C VAL A 185 3.86 2.71 24.15
N SER A 186 3.82 3.05 25.43
CA SER A 186 2.66 2.84 26.28
C SER A 186 1.98 4.16 26.62
N GLY A 187 0.65 4.18 26.64
CA GLY A 187 -0.16 5.33 27.02
C GLY A 187 -1.35 4.92 27.88
N ARG A 188 -1.75 5.78 28.83
CA ARG A 188 -2.94 5.56 29.62
C ARG A 188 -4.12 6.27 29.01
N PHE A 189 -5.22 5.54 28.87
CA PHE A 189 -6.51 6.02 28.40
C PHE A 189 -7.56 5.76 29.47
N SER A 190 -8.66 6.47 29.44
CA SER A 190 -9.77 6.25 30.37
C SER A 190 -11.11 6.22 29.64
N THR A 191 -12.05 5.48 30.21
CA THR A 191 -13.43 5.43 29.75
C THR A 191 -14.07 6.81 29.83
N ARG A 192 -14.88 7.14 28.83
CA ARG A 192 -15.52 8.44 28.71
C ARG A 192 -16.95 8.45 29.23
N LEU A 193 -17.66 7.37 29.01
CA LEU A 193 -19.07 7.24 29.36
C LEU A 193 -19.23 6.55 30.70
N GLN A 194 -20.33 6.85 31.40
CA GLN A 194 -20.75 6.08 32.55
C GLN A 194 -21.29 4.72 32.04
N GLU A 195 -21.03 3.67 32.81
CA GLU A 195 -21.49 2.30 32.49
C GLU A 195 -21.00 1.80 31.12
N GLN A 196 -19.78 2.16 30.75
CA GLN A 196 -19.16 1.71 29.51
C GLN A 196 -18.69 0.26 29.64
N ASP A 197 -19.08 -0.63 28.73
CA ASP A 197 -18.74 -2.06 28.76
C ASP A 197 -17.58 -2.44 27.83
N ASN A 198 -17.21 -1.54 26.91
CA ASN A 198 -16.12 -1.75 25.96
C ASN A 198 -15.43 -0.46 25.55
N VAL A 199 -14.22 -0.58 25.00
CA VAL A 199 -13.49 0.50 24.33
C VAL A 199 -13.09 0.05 22.92
N ALA A 200 -13.20 0.97 21.96
CA ALA A 200 -12.76 0.76 20.59
C ALA A 200 -11.67 1.78 20.24
N LEU A 201 -10.47 1.31 20.03
CA LEU A 201 -9.31 2.10 19.67
C LEU A 201 -9.16 2.15 18.16
N LYS A 202 -9.45 3.30 17.56
CA LYS A 202 -9.33 3.54 16.11
C LYS A 202 -7.93 4.03 15.79
N ILE A 203 -7.25 3.37 14.86
CA ILE A 203 -5.86 3.64 14.51
C ILE A 203 -5.80 4.53 13.27
N PHE A 204 -4.96 5.53 13.32
CA PHE A 204 -4.71 6.51 12.26
C PHE A 204 -3.23 6.54 11.91
N GLU A 205 -2.92 6.78 10.64
CA GLU A 205 -1.59 7.19 10.20
C GLU A 205 -1.50 8.70 10.14
N VAL A 206 -0.34 9.24 10.51
CA VAL A 206 -0.01 10.66 10.47
C VAL A 206 1.39 10.81 9.87
N ASP A 207 1.62 11.84 9.09
CA ASP A 207 2.90 12.10 8.41
C ASP A 207 3.92 12.84 9.28
N HIS A 208 3.59 13.10 10.54
CA HIS A 208 4.45 13.68 11.57
C HIS A 208 4.03 13.18 12.95
N GLY A 209 4.77 13.50 13.98
CA GLY A 209 4.40 13.30 15.38
C GLY A 209 5.50 12.69 16.23
N ALA A 210 5.70 13.30 17.39
CA ALA A 210 6.53 12.80 18.48
C ALA A 210 5.72 11.84 19.38
N PRO A 211 6.37 11.01 20.21
CA PRO A 211 5.66 10.16 21.18
C PRO A 211 4.77 11.00 22.10
N HIS A 212 3.53 10.53 22.31
CA HIS A 212 2.53 11.18 23.18
C HIS A 212 2.01 12.54 22.68
N GLU A 213 2.40 12.97 21.49
CA GLU A 213 1.87 14.20 20.87
C GLU A 213 0.38 14.06 20.57
N ARG A 214 -0.34 15.21 20.63
CA ARG A 214 -1.76 15.32 20.32
C ARG A 214 -1.92 16.11 19.03
N ILE A 215 -2.43 15.45 18.00
CA ILE A 215 -2.57 15.98 16.66
C ILE A 215 -4.05 16.15 16.33
N PRO A 216 -4.47 17.18 15.58
CA PRO A 216 -5.84 17.32 15.09
C PRO A 216 -6.28 16.12 14.25
N VAL A 217 -7.51 15.62 14.45
CA VAL A 217 -8.03 14.42 13.73
C VAL A 217 -7.99 14.59 12.21
N LYS A 218 -8.16 15.80 11.72
CA LYS A 218 -8.11 16.13 10.28
C LYS A 218 -6.75 15.89 9.61
N GLU A 219 -5.69 15.79 10.40
CA GLU A 219 -4.32 15.57 9.93
C GLU A 219 -3.95 14.07 9.83
N GLY A 220 -4.85 13.19 10.29
CA GLY A 220 -4.66 11.76 10.24
C GLY A 220 -5.50 11.04 9.19
N ARG A 221 -4.92 10.01 8.59
CA ARG A 221 -5.63 9.06 7.70
C ARG A 221 -6.09 7.87 8.53
N PHE A 222 -7.39 7.58 8.51
CA PHE A 222 -7.93 6.39 9.18
C PHE A 222 -7.51 5.12 8.42
N THR A 223 -6.90 4.17 9.13
CA THR A 223 -6.37 2.93 8.56
C THR A 223 -7.39 1.80 8.48
N GLN A 224 -8.67 2.04 8.88
CA GLN A 224 -9.72 1.03 9.09
C GLN A 224 -9.42 0.03 10.21
N LEU A 225 -8.26 0.07 10.84
CA LEU A 225 -7.88 -0.82 11.92
C LEU A 225 -8.54 -0.38 13.24
N ILE A 226 -9.20 -1.32 13.92
CA ILE A 226 -9.91 -1.08 15.18
C ILE A 226 -9.58 -2.19 16.17
N ALA A 227 -8.91 -1.85 17.27
CA ALA A 227 -8.74 -2.74 18.41
C ALA A 227 -9.92 -2.57 19.39
N ARG A 228 -10.51 -3.67 19.84
CA ARG A 228 -11.64 -3.66 20.78
C ARG A 228 -11.28 -4.39 22.06
N HIS A 229 -11.55 -3.75 23.20
CA HIS A 229 -11.43 -4.39 24.51
C HIS A 229 -12.78 -4.34 25.21
N SER A 230 -13.22 -5.48 25.76
CA SER A 230 -14.45 -5.59 26.53
C SER A 230 -14.12 -5.79 28.00
N PHE A 231 -14.76 -5.02 28.86
CA PHE A 231 -14.66 -5.20 30.32
C PHE A 231 -15.51 -6.37 30.83
N GLY A 232 -16.42 -6.93 29.99
CA GLY A 232 -17.36 -7.97 30.40
C GLY A 232 -18.43 -7.52 31.38
N LYS A 233 -18.37 -6.28 31.84
CA LYS A 233 -19.35 -5.60 32.71
C LYS A 233 -19.24 -4.11 32.51
N PRO A 234 -20.31 -3.34 32.79
CA PRO A 234 -20.25 -1.89 32.81
C PRO A 234 -19.23 -1.37 33.84
N VAL A 235 -18.40 -0.41 33.40
CA VAL A 235 -17.43 0.24 34.27
C VAL A 235 -17.71 1.74 34.38
N PRO A 236 -17.34 2.41 35.51
CA PRO A 236 -17.58 3.82 35.68
C PRO A 236 -16.73 4.66 34.72
N LYS A 237 -17.20 5.88 34.45
CA LYS A 237 -16.43 6.89 33.74
C LYS A 237 -15.10 7.14 34.44
N GLY A 238 -14.02 7.28 33.65
CA GLY A 238 -12.68 7.50 34.18
C GLY A 238 -11.92 6.21 34.49
N THR A 239 -12.52 5.04 34.27
CA THR A 239 -11.81 3.75 34.39
C THR A 239 -10.60 3.73 33.47
N SER A 240 -9.41 3.55 34.08
CA SER A 240 -8.14 3.62 33.36
C SER A 240 -7.77 2.30 32.70
N VAL A 241 -7.26 2.38 31.49
CA VAL A 241 -6.64 1.26 30.76
C VAL A 241 -5.25 1.66 30.28
N LEU A 242 -4.32 0.74 30.36
CA LEU A 242 -2.99 0.91 29.79
C LEU A 242 -2.99 0.31 28.38
N VAL A 243 -2.64 1.11 27.40
CA VAL A 243 -2.51 0.65 26.00
C VAL A 243 -1.04 0.68 25.64
N THR A 244 -0.47 -0.48 25.35
CA THR A 244 0.88 -0.63 24.82
C THR A 244 0.78 -0.90 23.33
N THR A 245 1.43 -0.07 22.53
CA THR A 245 1.50 -0.18 21.08
C THR A 245 2.91 -0.57 20.71
N GLU A 246 3.05 -1.68 20.00
CA GLU A 246 4.34 -2.23 19.57
C GLU A 246 4.33 -2.37 18.04
N LEU A 247 5.41 -1.97 17.39
CA LEU A 247 5.63 -2.20 15.97
C LEU A 247 6.88 -3.05 15.78
N SER A 248 6.70 -4.25 15.24
CA SER A 248 7.77 -5.22 15.02
C SER A 248 8.63 -4.87 13.80
N LYS A 249 9.78 -5.52 13.66
CA LYS A 249 10.63 -5.42 12.46
C LYS A 249 9.93 -5.90 11.19
N ASP A 250 8.94 -6.79 11.33
CA ASP A 250 8.20 -7.37 10.20
C ASP A 250 6.98 -6.54 9.79
N GLY A 251 6.76 -5.38 10.43
CA GLY A 251 5.63 -4.50 10.14
C GLY A 251 4.33 -4.91 10.81
N LEU A 252 4.38 -5.73 11.86
CA LEU A 252 3.20 -6.08 12.65
C LEU A 252 2.98 -5.04 13.75
N LEU A 253 1.84 -4.36 13.69
CA LEU A 253 1.38 -3.44 14.71
C LEU A 253 0.53 -4.19 15.74
N THR A 254 1.01 -4.26 16.97
CA THR A 254 0.32 -4.94 18.08
C THR A 254 -0.14 -3.92 19.10
N LEU A 255 -1.43 -3.93 19.44
CA LEU A 255 -2.00 -3.17 20.54
C LEU A 255 -2.37 -4.14 21.67
N THR A 256 -1.78 -3.92 22.82
CA THR A 256 -2.11 -4.63 24.07
C THR A 256 -2.86 -3.67 24.97
N VAL A 257 -4.08 -4.02 25.35
CA VAL A 257 -4.94 -3.26 26.28
C VAL A 257 -4.97 -4.01 27.59
N ASP A 258 -4.49 -3.39 28.65
CA ASP A 258 -4.48 -3.92 30.01
C ASP A 258 -5.41 -3.04 30.87
N ASP A 259 -6.42 -3.64 31.44
CA ASP A 259 -7.43 -2.99 32.29
C ASP A 259 -7.13 -3.14 33.81
N GLY A 260 -5.96 -3.69 34.14
CA GLY A 260 -5.54 -3.87 35.53
C GLY A 260 -6.34 -4.93 36.30
N GLY A 261 -6.94 -5.91 35.58
CA GLY A 261 -7.73 -6.98 36.18
C GLY A 261 -9.19 -6.61 36.45
N ILE A 262 -9.70 -5.57 35.80
CA ILE A 262 -11.13 -5.17 35.92
C ILE A 262 -12.01 -6.19 35.23
N SER A 263 -11.62 -6.65 34.05
CA SER A 263 -12.29 -7.72 33.33
C SER A 263 -11.73 -9.10 33.69
N THR A 264 -12.45 -10.15 33.38
CA THR A 264 -11.99 -11.54 33.52
C THR A 264 -10.84 -11.87 32.55
N GLN A 265 -10.74 -11.13 31.44
CA GLN A 265 -9.66 -11.27 30.46
C GLN A 265 -8.41 -10.46 30.85
N GLY A 266 -8.57 -9.38 31.64
CA GLY A 266 -7.50 -8.48 32.10
C GLY A 266 -6.70 -7.83 30.97
N ILE A 267 -6.20 -8.62 30.05
CA ILE A 267 -5.37 -8.19 28.92
C ILE A 267 -5.96 -8.68 27.61
N THR A 268 -6.14 -7.76 26.66
CA THR A 268 -6.52 -8.06 25.28
C THR A 268 -5.42 -7.63 24.32
N ARG A 269 -5.06 -8.50 23.38
CA ARG A 269 -4.05 -8.23 22.38
C ARG A 269 -4.63 -8.31 20.97
N HIS A 270 -4.36 -7.27 20.16
CA HIS A 270 -4.72 -7.21 18.74
C HIS A 270 -3.46 -7.00 17.92
N THR A 271 -3.27 -7.82 16.90
CA THR A 271 -2.14 -7.69 15.98
C THR A 271 -2.66 -7.46 14.57
N PHE A 272 -2.10 -6.46 13.89
CA PHE A 272 -2.46 -6.03 12.55
C PHE A 272 -1.23 -6.06 11.65
N ASP A 273 -1.39 -6.58 10.44
CA ASP A 273 -0.38 -6.46 9.40
C ASP A 273 -0.60 -5.13 8.67
N ILE A 274 0.20 -4.13 9.00
CA ILE A 274 0.05 -2.79 8.41
C ILE A 274 0.53 -2.71 6.96
N VAL A 275 1.29 -3.70 6.48
CA VAL A 275 1.71 -3.77 5.07
C VAL A 275 0.54 -4.15 4.18
N ARG A 276 -0.35 -5.02 4.64
CA ARG A 276 -1.54 -5.48 3.89
C ARG A 276 -2.72 -4.52 3.98
N SER A 277 -2.84 -3.75 5.05
CA SER A 277 -3.97 -2.83 5.25
C SER A 277 -3.92 -1.56 4.40
N LEU A 278 -2.85 -1.35 3.65
CA LEU A 278 -2.65 -0.18 2.78
C LEU A 278 -3.02 -0.45 1.31
N ASP A 279 -3.30 -1.71 0.94
CA ASP A 279 -3.60 -2.14 -0.43
C ASP A 279 -5.12 -2.29 -0.71
N ASP A 280 -5.98 -2.11 0.30
CA ASP A 280 -7.43 -2.05 0.21
C ASP A 280 -7.90 -0.56 0.28
#